data_1902b12291072f95b5ef5ba190c97ad0
#
_entry.id   1902b12291072f95b5ef5ba190c97ad0
#
_cell.length_a   1.000
_cell.length_b   1.000
_cell.length_c   1.000
_cell.angle_alpha   90.00
_cell.angle_beta   90.00
_cell.angle_gamma   90.00
#
_symmetry.space_group_name_H-M   'P 1'
#
loop_
_entity.id
_entity.type
_entity.pdbx_description
1 polymer ?
#
loop_
_entity_poly.entity_id
_entity_poly.type
_entity_poly.pdbx_seq_one_letter_code
_entity_poly.pdbx_strand_id
1 'polypeptide(L)'
;MINNVDYDLTRSSGISAALAPNVIFPGCLLTLAIMPFSTIVAGWVFYLTGSLAVFYVMTHLKTILAAKRLLAIPLCLLVLGLSNLVWHQQYYQPDTAFPAVYDAYQTSAHACILGAFILLTTLHIAREKQRFQIPCIMAICALTLGYAFYQSAFSGIHRVSLIFGPATSAAYFITFIGALSAQALLTLNSRYKYYLYLAHFLLVTIAIILTETRAAIFVYPIVGAMILLSEVRHDKKLFIKAFLGSVMTILLCSALFHDTINKRTNDLLNDIRSYSMNNSKTSVGARIAMYQSGIETGEEALLGQSAEQRSARITALAEQKPQLSGAVIFLNVHLHNEAIDAFSLKGLPGALILVMLYAALLYFSFFILRSHLSAALLFALIMYGLSDVILYSRDMLMAWLMAFCLGTTLTGRWLQR
;
A
#
# COMPACT_ATOMS: atom_id res chain seq x y z
N MET A 1 -8.37 31.49 -25.49
CA MET A 1 -6.99 31.42 -26.01
C MET A 1 -6.08 31.06 -24.83
N ILE A 2 -5.78 29.80 -24.67
CA ILE A 2 -4.83 29.31 -23.64
C ILE A 2 -3.55 29.04 -24.42
N ASN A 3 -2.54 29.85 -24.14
CA ASN A 3 -1.22 29.73 -24.72
C ASN A 3 -0.68 28.30 -24.50
N ASN A 4 -0.53 27.55 -25.59
CA ASN A 4 0.33 26.38 -25.68
C ASN A 4 1.76 26.85 -25.44
N VAL A 5 2.22 26.78 -24.21
CA VAL A 5 3.64 26.81 -23.92
C VAL A 5 4.13 25.39 -24.18
N ASP A 6 4.57 25.15 -25.40
CA ASP A 6 5.38 23.99 -25.75
C ASP A 6 6.68 24.07 -24.94
N TYR A 7 6.67 23.42 -23.78
CA TYR A 7 7.91 23.20 -23.03
C TYR A 7 8.75 22.19 -23.82
N ASP A 8 9.73 22.70 -24.54
CA ASP A 8 10.77 21.93 -25.19
C ASP A 8 11.65 21.26 -24.11
N LEU A 9 11.18 20.11 -23.57
CA LEU A 9 11.85 19.32 -22.52
C LEU A 9 13.00 18.45 -23.09
N THR A 10 13.35 18.63 -24.36
CA THR A 10 14.29 17.75 -25.09
C THR A 10 15.75 18.17 -24.99
N ARG A 11 16.11 19.20 -24.22
CA ARG A 11 17.50 19.68 -24.10
C ARG A 11 18.09 19.57 -22.69
N SER A 12 18.11 18.37 -22.12
CA SER A 12 19.14 18.02 -21.12
C SER A 12 19.96 16.86 -21.66
N SER A 13 20.89 17.16 -22.57
CA SER A 13 21.91 16.22 -23.04
C SER A 13 22.94 16.03 -21.90
N GLY A 14 22.75 15.02 -21.06
CA GLY A 14 23.66 14.70 -19.99
C GLY A 14 23.34 13.35 -19.34
N ILE A 15 24.29 12.80 -18.62
CA ILE A 15 24.20 11.56 -17.83
C ILE A 15 22.91 11.52 -16.98
N SER A 16 22.43 12.67 -16.49
CA SER A 16 21.22 12.80 -15.66
C SER A 16 19.92 12.46 -16.42
N ALA A 17 19.80 12.76 -17.72
CA ALA A 17 18.60 12.46 -18.48
C ALA A 17 18.43 10.95 -18.74
N ALA A 18 19.55 10.22 -18.86
CA ALA A 18 19.54 8.77 -19.03
C ALA A 18 19.37 8.02 -17.69
N LEU A 19 19.68 8.67 -16.56
CA LEU A 19 19.69 8.05 -15.25
C LEU A 19 18.30 7.57 -14.81
N ALA A 20 17.29 8.38 -15.05
CA ALA A 20 15.96 8.10 -14.56
C ALA A 20 15.25 6.93 -15.28
N PRO A 21 15.14 6.87 -16.62
CA PRO A 21 14.51 5.75 -17.28
C PRO A 21 15.33 4.45 -17.14
N ASN A 22 16.68 4.55 -17.14
CA ASN A 22 17.54 3.39 -17.16
C ASN A 22 17.95 2.86 -15.77
N VAL A 23 17.70 3.59 -14.70
CA VAL A 23 18.08 3.19 -13.34
C VAL A 23 16.90 3.24 -12.38
N ILE A 24 16.12 4.32 -12.35
CA ILE A 24 15.04 4.46 -11.35
C ILE A 24 13.91 3.43 -11.60
N PHE A 25 13.44 3.27 -12.85
CA PHE A 25 12.41 2.26 -13.14
C PHE A 25 12.89 0.82 -12.92
N PRO A 26 14.08 0.41 -13.38
CA PRO A 26 14.66 -0.89 -12.99
C PRO A 26 14.80 -1.05 -11.48
N GLY A 27 15.19 -0.02 -10.74
CA GLY A 27 15.27 -0.03 -9.29
C GLY A 27 13.92 -0.29 -8.63
N CYS A 28 12.84 0.35 -9.11
CA CYS A 28 11.48 0.08 -8.64
C CYS A 28 11.04 -1.37 -8.92
N LEU A 29 11.32 -1.88 -10.13
CA LEU A 29 11.01 -3.27 -10.51
C LEU A 29 11.82 -4.26 -9.66
N LEU A 30 13.10 -4.01 -9.47
CA LEU A 30 14.00 -4.87 -8.70
C LEU A 30 13.62 -4.90 -7.22
N THR A 31 13.20 -3.77 -6.64
CA THR A 31 12.65 -3.72 -5.28
C THR A 31 11.45 -4.66 -5.15
N LEU A 32 10.47 -4.59 -6.05
CA LEU A 32 9.32 -5.49 -6.03
C LEU A 32 9.68 -6.95 -6.30
N ALA A 33 10.66 -7.20 -7.17
CA ALA A 33 11.09 -8.56 -7.52
C ALA A 33 11.77 -9.29 -6.35
N ILE A 34 12.56 -8.58 -5.56
CA ILE A 34 13.32 -9.15 -4.44
C ILE A 34 12.47 -9.26 -3.18
N MET A 35 11.50 -8.36 -2.99
CA MET A 35 10.74 -8.23 -1.74
C MET A 35 10.08 -9.54 -1.25
N PRO A 36 9.49 -10.42 -2.09
CA PRO A 36 8.93 -11.69 -1.64
C PRO A 36 9.94 -12.67 -1.06
N PHE A 37 11.25 -12.46 -1.34
CA PHE A 37 12.35 -13.36 -0.97
C PHE A 37 13.28 -12.76 0.08
N SER A 38 13.41 -11.41 0.13
CA SER A 38 14.26 -10.71 1.10
C SER A 38 13.83 -9.24 1.23
N THR A 39 13.19 -8.90 2.33
CA THR A 39 12.81 -7.50 2.61
C THR A 39 14.02 -6.61 2.91
N ILE A 40 15.10 -7.19 3.45
CA ILE A 40 16.35 -6.48 3.74
C ILE A 40 17.01 -6.02 2.43
N VAL A 41 17.23 -6.95 1.49
CA VAL A 41 17.87 -6.62 0.20
C VAL A 41 16.98 -5.70 -0.62
N ALA A 42 15.66 -5.93 -0.63
CA ALA A 42 14.70 -5.03 -1.28
C ALA A 42 14.78 -3.61 -0.69
N GLY A 43 14.94 -3.49 0.63
CA GLY A 43 15.18 -2.22 1.32
C GLY A 43 16.45 -1.51 0.83
N TRP A 44 17.57 -2.23 0.71
CA TRP A 44 18.81 -1.65 0.15
C TRP A 44 18.62 -1.13 -1.27
N VAL A 45 17.95 -1.89 -2.13
CA VAL A 45 17.64 -1.46 -3.51
C VAL A 45 16.74 -0.24 -3.51
N PHE A 46 15.71 -0.20 -2.65
CA PHE A 46 14.83 0.95 -2.51
C PHE A 46 15.61 2.21 -2.06
N TYR A 47 16.46 2.11 -1.04
CA TYR A 47 17.25 3.22 -0.54
C TYR A 47 18.23 3.75 -1.59
N LEU A 48 18.90 2.85 -2.32
CA LEU A 48 19.77 3.23 -3.44
C LEU A 48 18.97 3.95 -4.55
N THR A 49 17.82 3.39 -4.94
CA THR A 49 16.93 3.99 -5.95
C THR A 49 16.45 5.38 -5.51
N GLY A 50 16.08 5.52 -4.24
CA GLY A 50 15.68 6.79 -3.64
C GLY A 50 16.79 7.83 -3.63
N SER A 51 18.02 7.44 -3.27
CA SER A 51 19.17 8.34 -3.28
C SER A 51 19.50 8.85 -4.71
N LEU A 52 19.39 7.95 -5.70
CA LEU A 52 19.56 8.35 -7.11
C LEU A 52 18.42 9.26 -7.58
N ALA A 53 17.19 9.04 -7.09
CA ALA A 53 16.05 9.91 -7.38
C ALA A 53 16.21 11.30 -6.74
N VAL A 54 16.78 11.41 -5.54
CA VAL A 54 17.16 12.70 -4.93
C VAL A 54 18.14 13.43 -5.83
N PHE A 55 19.21 12.76 -6.27
CA PHE A 55 20.19 13.37 -7.18
C PHE A 55 19.54 13.86 -8.47
N TYR A 56 18.65 13.04 -9.07
CA TYR A 56 17.90 13.44 -10.27
C TYR A 56 17.03 14.68 -10.02
N VAL A 57 16.26 14.71 -8.94
CA VAL A 57 15.40 15.85 -8.60
C VAL A 57 16.21 17.13 -8.39
N MET A 58 17.36 17.04 -7.72
CA MET A 58 18.24 18.20 -7.48
C MET A 58 18.79 18.78 -8.79
N THR A 59 19.16 17.93 -9.75
CA THR A 59 19.66 18.38 -11.07
C THR A 59 18.55 18.94 -11.98
N HIS A 60 17.29 18.57 -11.76
CA HIS A 60 16.13 19.00 -12.56
C HIS A 60 15.13 19.86 -11.77
N LEU A 61 15.55 20.44 -10.64
CA LEU A 61 14.68 21.11 -9.68
C LEU A 61 13.79 22.19 -10.32
N LYS A 62 14.34 23.02 -11.20
CA LYS A 62 13.60 24.11 -11.86
C LYS A 62 12.44 23.58 -12.72
N THR A 63 12.66 22.51 -13.50
CA THR A 63 11.66 21.92 -14.37
C THR A 63 10.59 21.17 -13.58
N ILE A 64 10.98 20.48 -12.50
CA ILE A 64 10.07 19.77 -11.61
C ILE A 64 9.18 20.75 -10.86
N LEU A 65 9.72 21.84 -10.31
CA LEU A 65 8.94 22.87 -9.60
C LEU A 65 8.00 23.65 -10.53
N ALA A 66 8.30 23.74 -11.83
CA ALA A 66 7.40 24.34 -12.81
C ALA A 66 6.12 23.47 -13.00
N ALA A 67 6.20 22.17 -12.79
CA ALA A 67 5.07 21.24 -12.88
C ALA A 67 4.22 21.18 -11.61
N LYS A 68 3.75 22.32 -11.10
CA LYS A 68 3.09 22.49 -9.78
C LYS A 68 2.02 21.44 -9.48
N ARG A 69 1.23 21.01 -10.48
CA ARG A 69 0.17 20.02 -10.30
C ARG A 69 0.66 18.64 -9.89
N LEU A 70 1.93 18.30 -10.18
CA LEU A 70 2.52 17.00 -9.86
C LEU A 70 3.16 16.97 -8.47
N LEU A 71 3.25 18.10 -7.79
CA LEU A 71 3.94 18.22 -6.50
C LEU A 71 3.11 17.79 -5.30
N ALA A 72 1.76 17.78 -5.42
CA ALA A 72 0.87 17.62 -4.27
C ALA A 72 1.15 16.33 -3.47
N ILE A 73 1.18 15.16 -4.13
CA ILE A 73 1.41 13.89 -3.41
C ILE A 73 2.84 13.79 -2.87
N PRO A 74 3.90 14.05 -3.68
CA PRO A 74 5.26 14.02 -3.16
C PRO A 74 5.45 14.95 -1.96
N LEU A 75 4.86 16.15 -1.96
CA LEU A 75 4.91 17.05 -0.81
C LEU A 75 4.18 16.48 0.41
N CYS A 76 2.99 15.90 0.24
CA CYS A 76 2.28 15.24 1.35
C CYS A 76 3.07 14.04 1.90
N LEU A 77 3.74 13.25 1.05
CA LEU A 77 4.62 12.18 1.50
C LEU A 77 5.84 12.71 2.26
N LEU A 78 6.46 13.80 1.79
CA LEU A 78 7.55 14.47 2.49
C LEU A 78 7.10 14.98 3.86
N VAL A 79 5.92 15.63 3.93
CA VAL A 79 5.37 16.13 5.20
C VAL A 79 5.06 14.99 6.16
N LEU A 80 4.50 13.87 5.67
CA LEU A 80 4.28 12.68 6.49
C LEU A 80 5.60 12.12 7.01
N GLY A 81 6.60 11.93 6.14
CA GLY A 81 7.91 11.42 6.51
C GLY A 81 8.62 12.32 7.53
N LEU A 82 8.63 13.64 7.29
CA LEU A 82 9.21 14.60 8.22
C LEU A 82 8.48 14.61 9.57
N SER A 83 7.14 14.54 9.56
CA SER A 83 6.37 14.47 10.82
C SER A 83 6.68 13.22 11.64
N ASN A 84 6.89 12.07 10.98
CA ASN A 84 7.30 10.83 11.64
C ASN A 84 8.72 10.97 12.23
N LEU A 85 9.63 11.60 11.49
CA LEU A 85 11.00 11.82 11.96
C LEU A 85 11.06 12.79 13.14
N VAL A 86 10.30 13.89 13.07
CA VAL A 86 10.19 14.87 14.17
C VAL A 86 9.63 14.20 15.42
N TRP A 87 8.53 13.42 15.29
CA TRP A 87 7.96 12.68 16.40
C TRP A 87 8.97 11.70 17.00
N HIS A 88 9.69 10.94 16.17
CA HIS A 88 10.73 10.03 16.62
C HIS A 88 11.83 10.78 17.39
N GLN A 89 12.38 11.87 16.83
CA GLN A 89 13.44 12.65 17.48
C GLN A 89 13.00 13.28 18.81
N GLN A 90 11.74 13.66 18.91
CA GLN A 90 11.19 14.30 20.11
C GLN A 90 11.01 13.33 21.26
N TYR A 91 10.60 12.08 20.99
CA TYR A 91 10.15 11.15 22.01
C TYR A 91 11.03 9.92 22.19
N TYR A 92 11.88 9.57 21.23
CA TYR A 92 12.73 8.39 21.33
C TYR A 92 13.75 8.51 22.44
N GLN A 93 13.85 7.43 23.26
CA GLN A 93 14.88 7.26 24.27
C GLN A 93 15.58 5.91 24.06
N PRO A 94 16.92 5.83 24.23
CA PRO A 94 17.68 4.60 23.95
C PRO A 94 17.25 3.39 24.80
N ASP A 95 16.70 3.63 26.00
CA ASP A 95 16.23 2.63 26.96
C ASP A 95 14.72 2.37 26.90
N THR A 96 14.07 2.80 25.81
CA THR A 96 12.63 2.62 25.58
C THR A 96 12.19 1.16 25.73
N ALA A 97 11.05 0.93 26.38
CA ALA A 97 10.38 -0.37 26.41
C ALA A 97 9.63 -0.71 25.10
N PHE A 98 9.52 0.26 24.16
CA PHE A 98 8.72 0.16 22.94
C PHE A 98 9.55 0.41 21.65
N PRO A 99 10.73 -0.23 21.48
CA PRO A 99 11.63 0.04 20.35
C PRO A 99 10.94 -0.21 19.00
N ALA A 100 10.10 -1.24 18.88
CA ALA A 100 9.43 -1.57 17.63
C ALA A 100 8.49 -0.47 17.14
N VAL A 101 7.86 0.31 18.04
CA VAL A 101 7.03 1.46 17.67
C VAL A 101 7.89 2.57 17.08
N TYR A 102 9.00 2.91 17.75
CA TYR A 102 9.91 3.95 17.28
C TYR A 102 10.58 3.59 15.97
N ASP A 103 11.07 2.34 15.83
CA ASP A 103 11.68 1.83 14.59
C ASP A 103 10.71 1.87 13.41
N ALA A 104 9.43 1.53 13.64
CA ALA A 104 8.41 1.61 12.60
C ALA A 104 8.25 3.05 12.08
N TYR A 105 8.15 4.04 12.96
CA TYR A 105 8.02 5.45 12.59
C TYR A 105 9.29 5.99 11.93
N GLN A 106 10.48 5.64 12.42
CA GLN A 106 11.75 6.05 11.83
C GLN A 106 11.95 5.47 10.43
N THR A 107 11.74 4.16 10.28
CA THR A 107 11.94 3.48 8.98
C THR A 107 10.91 3.90 7.94
N SER A 108 9.65 4.13 8.36
CA SER A 108 8.61 4.67 7.49
C SER A 108 8.89 6.12 7.09
N ALA A 109 9.47 6.93 7.99
CA ALA A 109 9.89 8.29 7.67
C ALA A 109 10.88 8.32 6.50
N HIS A 110 11.93 7.50 6.58
CA HIS A 110 12.92 7.38 5.50
C HIS A 110 12.28 6.88 4.21
N ALA A 111 11.38 5.89 4.29
CA ALA A 111 10.67 5.37 3.12
C ALA A 111 9.73 6.40 2.49
N CYS A 112 9.01 7.21 3.28
CA CYS A 112 8.18 8.31 2.78
C CYS A 112 9.02 9.38 2.08
N ILE A 113 10.13 9.80 2.69
CA ILE A 113 11.00 10.86 2.13
C ILE A 113 11.60 10.39 0.80
N LEU A 114 12.26 9.23 0.77
CA LEU A 114 12.86 8.71 -0.46
C LEU A 114 11.80 8.35 -1.50
N GLY A 115 10.67 7.80 -1.07
CA GLY A 115 9.53 7.49 -1.93
C GLY A 115 8.93 8.73 -2.60
N ALA A 116 8.92 9.88 -1.93
CA ALA A 116 8.50 11.15 -2.51
C ALA A 116 9.41 11.57 -3.68
N PHE A 117 10.73 11.39 -3.56
CA PHE A 117 11.68 11.69 -4.65
C PHE A 117 11.57 10.68 -5.79
N ILE A 118 11.39 9.38 -5.50
CA ILE A 118 11.12 8.36 -6.53
C ILE A 118 9.85 8.73 -7.30
N LEU A 119 8.77 9.09 -6.59
CA LEU A 119 7.51 9.48 -7.22
C LEU A 119 7.65 10.75 -8.06
N LEU A 120 8.34 11.78 -7.58
CA LEU A 120 8.63 12.99 -8.36
C LEU A 120 9.35 12.64 -9.66
N THR A 121 10.37 11.79 -9.58
CA THR A 121 11.15 11.37 -10.73
C THR A 121 10.29 10.59 -11.72
N THR A 122 9.52 9.59 -11.25
CA THR A 122 8.67 8.77 -12.11
C THR A 122 7.57 9.58 -12.79
N LEU A 123 6.98 10.55 -12.10
CA LEU A 123 5.97 11.46 -12.67
C LEU A 123 6.58 12.41 -13.71
N HIS A 124 7.80 12.89 -13.49
CA HIS A 124 8.48 13.77 -14.43
C HIS A 124 8.84 13.06 -15.74
N ILE A 125 9.16 11.75 -15.69
CA ILE A 125 9.64 10.96 -16.84
C ILE A 125 8.54 10.11 -17.46
N ALA A 126 7.36 10.03 -16.90
CA ALA A 126 6.27 9.14 -17.34
C ALA A 126 5.85 9.27 -18.83
N ARG A 127 6.45 10.19 -19.60
CA ARG A 127 6.24 10.40 -21.05
C ARG A 127 6.80 9.26 -21.90
N GLU A 128 7.85 8.58 -21.46
CA GLU A 128 8.46 7.49 -22.22
C GLU A 128 7.79 6.16 -21.88
N LYS A 129 7.12 5.54 -22.87
CA LYS A 129 6.57 4.19 -22.71
C LYS A 129 7.71 3.19 -22.54
N GLN A 130 7.91 2.75 -21.33
CA GLN A 130 8.92 1.75 -21.00
C GLN A 130 8.37 0.34 -21.33
N ARG A 131 8.50 -0.10 -22.58
CA ARG A 131 7.97 -1.39 -23.05
C ARG A 131 8.47 -2.60 -22.26
N PHE A 132 9.68 -2.53 -21.71
CA PHE A 132 10.24 -3.61 -20.90
C PHE A 132 9.55 -3.78 -19.54
N GLN A 133 8.86 -2.76 -19.02
CA GLN A 133 8.19 -2.84 -17.71
C GLN A 133 7.07 -3.89 -17.69
N ILE A 134 6.32 -4.01 -18.78
CA ILE A 134 5.17 -4.93 -18.86
C ILE A 134 5.60 -6.39 -18.62
N PRO A 135 6.54 -6.97 -19.38
CA PRO A 135 6.98 -8.34 -19.14
C PRO A 135 7.64 -8.53 -17.77
N CYS A 136 8.39 -7.52 -17.27
CA CYS A 136 9.00 -7.59 -15.96
C CYS A 136 7.94 -7.64 -14.84
N ILE A 137 6.92 -6.77 -14.90
CA ILE A 137 5.82 -6.77 -13.91
C ILE A 137 5.08 -8.11 -13.92
N MET A 138 4.80 -8.65 -15.11
CA MET A 138 4.14 -9.95 -15.24
C MET A 138 5.00 -11.08 -14.66
N ALA A 139 6.31 -11.07 -14.93
CA ALA A 139 7.26 -12.04 -14.40
C ALA A 139 7.37 -11.96 -12.87
N ILE A 140 7.46 -10.75 -12.30
CA ILE A 140 7.49 -10.54 -10.85
C ILE A 140 6.21 -11.09 -10.20
N CYS A 141 5.05 -10.79 -10.76
CA CYS A 141 3.79 -11.34 -10.26
C CYS A 141 3.75 -12.87 -10.36
N ALA A 142 4.15 -13.45 -11.50
CA ALA A 142 4.19 -14.90 -11.68
C ALA A 142 5.14 -15.59 -10.68
N LEU A 143 6.33 -15.03 -10.44
CA LEU A 143 7.27 -15.51 -9.43
C LEU A 143 6.70 -15.43 -8.01
N THR A 144 6.04 -14.32 -7.68
CA THR A 144 5.39 -14.13 -6.38
C THR A 144 4.28 -15.16 -6.16
N LEU A 145 3.42 -15.37 -7.16
CA LEU A 145 2.35 -16.35 -7.08
C LEU A 145 2.90 -17.79 -7.02
N GLY A 146 3.93 -18.09 -7.84
CA GLY A 146 4.63 -19.38 -7.81
C GLY A 146 5.20 -19.68 -6.42
N TYR A 147 5.84 -18.68 -5.79
CA TYR A 147 6.34 -18.83 -4.42
C TYR A 147 5.23 -18.99 -3.38
N ALA A 148 4.14 -18.25 -3.51
CA ALA A 148 2.97 -18.40 -2.64
C ALA A 148 2.35 -19.80 -2.74
N PHE A 149 2.19 -20.33 -3.95
CA PHE A 149 1.68 -21.70 -4.17
C PHE A 149 2.66 -22.76 -3.68
N TYR A 150 3.98 -22.55 -3.88
CA TYR A 150 5.00 -23.42 -3.34
C TYR A 150 4.93 -23.50 -1.80
N GLN A 151 4.82 -22.34 -1.13
CA GLN A 151 4.67 -22.32 0.33
C GLN A 151 3.42 -23.09 0.79
N SER A 152 2.29 -22.88 0.12
CA SER A 152 1.04 -23.56 0.48
C SER A 152 1.11 -25.08 0.28
N ALA A 153 1.77 -25.54 -0.80
CA ALA A 153 1.75 -26.95 -1.18
C ALA A 153 2.86 -27.77 -0.51
N PHE A 154 4.04 -27.16 -0.27
CA PHE A 154 5.26 -27.94 0.05
C PHE A 154 5.96 -27.51 1.34
N SER A 155 5.69 -26.31 1.90
CA SER A 155 6.45 -25.85 3.07
C SER A 155 5.80 -26.18 4.41
N GLY A 156 4.62 -26.81 4.43
CA GLY A 156 3.86 -27.10 5.65
C GLY A 156 3.37 -25.86 6.40
N ILE A 157 3.47 -24.68 5.80
CA ILE A 157 3.01 -23.41 6.39
C ILE A 157 1.48 -23.34 6.23
N HIS A 158 0.77 -23.24 7.34
CA HIS A 158 -0.68 -23.18 7.36
C HIS A 158 -1.23 -21.95 6.61
N ARG A 159 -0.55 -20.78 6.72
CA ARG A 159 -0.94 -19.52 6.08
C ARG A 159 0.23 -18.97 5.30
N VAL A 160 0.03 -18.74 4.01
CA VAL A 160 1.06 -18.15 3.15
C VAL A 160 1.48 -16.77 3.70
N SER A 161 2.76 -16.61 4.00
CA SER A 161 3.33 -15.38 4.54
C SER A 161 4.47 -14.81 3.69
N LEU A 162 4.89 -15.53 2.64
CA LEU A 162 6.12 -15.24 1.88
C LEU A 162 7.30 -15.12 2.86
N ILE A 163 8.08 -14.03 2.75
CA ILE A 163 9.17 -13.75 3.71
C ILE A 163 8.78 -12.73 4.79
N PHE A 164 7.56 -12.16 4.71
CA PHE A 164 7.19 -11.02 5.58
C PHE A 164 6.93 -11.39 7.04
N GLY A 165 6.80 -12.68 7.38
CA GLY A 165 6.38 -13.13 8.70
C GLY A 165 4.85 -13.05 8.87
N PRO A 166 4.22 -11.86 8.98
CA PRO A 166 2.76 -11.76 8.99
C PRO A 166 2.14 -12.11 7.64
N ALA A 167 1.15 -13.02 7.62
CA ALA A 167 0.41 -13.36 6.41
C ALA A 167 -0.40 -12.18 5.84
N THR A 168 -0.75 -11.19 6.69
CA THR A 168 -1.38 -9.93 6.27
C THR A 168 -0.49 -9.15 5.32
N SER A 169 0.78 -9.01 5.63
CA SER A 169 1.76 -8.32 4.77
C SER A 169 1.92 -9.02 3.42
N ALA A 170 1.95 -10.36 3.39
CA ALA A 170 1.97 -11.12 2.15
C ALA A 170 0.73 -10.85 1.29
N ALA A 171 -0.46 -10.83 1.90
CA ALA A 171 -1.72 -10.53 1.22
C ALA A 171 -1.73 -9.13 0.60
N TYR A 172 -1.22 -8.12 1.32
CA TYR A 172 -1.14 -6.74 0.84
C TYR A 172 -0.16 -6.62 -0.32
N PHE A 173 1.02 -7.23 -0.20
CA PHE A 173 2.00 -7.28 -1.28
C PHE A 173 1.42 -7.96 -2.54
N ILE A 174 0.79 -9.14 -2.39
CA ILE A 174 0.14 -9.86 -3.50
C ILE A 174 -0.96 -9.00 -4.14
N THR A 175 -1.72 -8.23 -3.34
CA THR A 175 -2.72 -7.29 -3.87
C THR A 175 -2.08 -6.20 -4.73
N PHE A 176 -0.99 -5.57 -4.27
CA PHE A 176 -0.36 -4.46 -4.99
C PHE A 176 0.29 -4.93 -6.28
N ILE A 177 1.05 -6.04 -6.26
CA ILE A 177 1.69 -6.58 -7.46
C ILE A 177 0.64 -7.21 -8.41
N GLY A 178 -0.41 -7.82 -7.87
CA GLY A 178 -1.54 -8.35 -8.62
C GLY A 178 -2.30 -7.25 -9.37
N ALA A 179 -2.62 -6.14 -8.71
CA ALA A 179 -3.26 -4.97 -9.34
C ALA A 179 -2.37 -4.36 -10.44
N LEU A 180 -1.07 -4.19 -10.17
CA LEU A 180 -0.11 -3.67 -11.15
C LEU A 180 0.00 -4.59 -12.38
N SER A 181 0.11 -5.91 -12.18
CA SER A 181 0.18 -6.91 -13.23
C SER A 181 -1.14 -7.01 -14.01
N ALA A 182 -2.28 -6.91 -13.34
CA ALA A 182 -3.60 -6.84 -13.95
C ALA A 182 -3.71 -5.69 -14.96
N GLN A 183 -3.24 -4.49 -14.58
CA GLN A 183 -3.18 -3.35 -15.49
C GLN A 183 -2.20 -3.59 -16.65
N ALA A 184 -1.04 -4.19 -16.37
CA ALA A 184 -0.06 -4.52 -17.42
C ALA A 184 -0.66 -5.47 -18.47
N LEU A 185 -1.42 -6.49 -18.05
CA LEU A 185 -2.16 -7.38 -18.95
C LEU A 185 -3.15 -6.65 -19.87
N LEU A 186 -3.88 -5.66 -19.35
CA LEU A 186 -4.85 -4.89 -20.14
C LEU A 186 -4.18 -3.99 -21.20
N THR A 187 -2.88 -3.66 -21.03
CA THR A 187 -2.11 -2.91 -22.03
C THR A 187 -1.62 -3.77 -23.19
N LEU A 188 -1.71 -5.10 -23.10
CA LEU A 188 -1.30 -6.00 -24.20
C LEU A 188 -2.19 -5.84 -25.41
N ASN A 189 -1.57 -5.84 -26.58
CA ASN A 189 -2.30 -5.89 -27.84
C ASN A 189 -2.63 -7.33 -28.23
N SER A 190 -3.54 -7.96 -27.47
CA SER A 190 -3.97 -9.35 -27.66
C SER A 190 -5.48 -9.46 -27.64
N ARG A 191 -6.04 -10.26 -28.57
CA ARG A 191 -7.47 -10.61 -28.57
C ARG A 191 -7.89 -11.41 -27.32
N TYR A 192 -6.93 -12.03 -26.63
CA TYR A 192 -7.16 -12.87 -25.46
C TYR A 192 -6.95 -12.10 -24.14
N LYS A 193 -6.64 -10.79 -24.14
CA LYS A 193 -6.26 -10.03 -22.94
C LYS A 193 -7.27 -10.12 -21.80
N TYR A 194 -8.56 -10.17 -22.10
CA TYR A 194 -9.61 -10.26 -21.06
C TYR A 194 -9.71 -11.66 -20.43
N TYR A 195 -9.48 -12.72 -21.22
CA TYR A 195 -9.40 -14.09 -20.69
C TYR A 195 -8.15 -14.27 -19.83
N LEU A 196 -7.02 -13.76 -20.28
CA LEU A 196 -5.78 -13.75 -19.51
C LEU A 196 -5.96 -12.96 -18.20
N TYR A 197 -6.70 -11.84 -18.27
CA TYR A 197 -7.04 -11.07 -17.08
C TYR A 197 -7.86 -11.89 -16.07
N LEU A 198 -8.92 -12.55 -16.52
CA LEU A 198 -9.76 -13.36 -15.62
C LEU A 198 -8.99 -14.54 -15.02
N ALA A 199 -8.13 -15.20 -15.80
CA ALA A 199 -7.23 -16.24 -15.29
C ALA A 199 -6.25 -15.68 -14.24
N HIS A 200 -5.64 -14.53 -14.50
CA HIS A 200 -4.79 -13.82 -13.57
C HIS A 200 -5.55 -13.43 -12.28
N PHE A 201 -6.76 -12.87 -12.44
CA PHE A 201 -7.62 -12.48 -11.33
C PHE A 201 -7.96 -13.69 -10.44
N LEU A 202 -8.26 -14.84 -11.04
CA LEU A 202 -8.47 -16.10 -10.33
C LEU A 202 -7.24 -16.52 -9.54
N LEU A 203 -6.05 -16.56 -10.18
CA LEU A 203 -4.81 -17.01 -9.52
C LEU A 203 -4.40 -16.11 -8.35
N VAL A 204 -4.51 -14.77 -8.51
CA VAL A 204 -4.21 -13.84 -7.42
C VAL A 204 -5.22 -13.96 -6.29
N THR A 205 -6.52 -14.14 -6.61
CA THR A 205 -7.55 -14.36 -5.58
C THR A 205 -7.27 -15.63 -4.79
N ILE A 206 -6.89 -16.73 -5.45
CA ILE A 206 -6.51 -17.98 -4.78
C ILE A 206 -5.31 -17.73 -3.86
N ALA A 207 -4.24 -17.09 -4.34
CA ALA A 207 -3.05 -16.81 -3.53
C ALA A 207 -3.39 -15.97 -2.29
N ILE A 208 -4.30 -15.01 -2.40
CA ILE A 208 -4.78 -14.20 -1.28
C ILE A 208 -5.60 -15.05 -0.29
N ILE A 209 -6.47 -15.93 -0.76
CA ILE A 209 -7.22 -16.84 0.12
C ILE A 209 -6.26 -17.72 0.92
N LEU A 210 -5.19 -18.22 0.32
CA LEU A 210 -4.17 -19.03 0.99
C LEU A 210 -3.41 -18.26 2.08
N THR A 211 -3.44 -16.92 2.10
CA THR A 211 -2.94 -16.13 3.23
C THR A 211 -3.93 -16.10 4.40
N GLU A 212 -5.18 -16.50 4.19
CA GLU A 212 -6.29 -16.42 5.15
C GLU A 212 -6.49 -15.01 5.74
N THR A 213 -6.13 -13.97 5.01
CA THR A 213 -6.24 -12.57 5.45
C THR A 213 -7.61 -12.02 5.08
N ARG A 214 -8.51 -11.92 6.09
CA ARG A 214 -9.91 -11.50 5.91
C ARG A 214 -10.04 -10.22 5.08
N ALA A 215 -9.32 -9.16 5.44
CA ALA A 215 -9.36 -7.88 4.74
C ALA A 215 -9.01 -8.03 3.24
N ALA A 216 -7.97 -8.79 2.90
CA ALA A 216 -7.53 -8.93 1.53
C ALA A 216 -8.48 -9.80 0.69
N ILE A 217 -9.10 -10.83 1.29
CA ILE A 217 -10.12 -11.67 0.64
C ILE A 217 -11.30 -10.82 0.15
N PHE A 218 -11.68 -9.76 0.88
CA PHE A 218 -12.73 -8.83 0.46
C PHE A 218 -12.24 -7.72 -0.45
N VAL A 219 -11.06 -7.15 -0.18
CA VAL A 219 -10.57 -5.96 -0.88
C VAL A 219 -10.08 -6.28 -2.29
N TYR A 220 -9.32 -7.37 -2.48
CA TYR A 220 -8.75 -7.66 -3.80
C TYR A 220 -9.77 -7.93 -4.90
N PRO A 221 -10.87 -8.69 -4.68
CA PRO A 221 -11.91 -8.83 -5.69
C PRO A 221 -12.49 -7.49 -6.17
N ILE A 222 -12.64 -6.53 -5.26
CA ILE A 222 -13.11 -5.18 -5.60
C ILE A 222 -12.04 -4.45 -6.43
N VAL A 223 -10.78 -4.50 -6.01
CA VAL A 223 -9.63 -3.91 -6.74
C VAL A 223 -9.54 -4.47 -8.17
N GLY A 224 -9.60 -5.79 -8.32
CA GLY A 224 -9.59 -6.43 -9.64
C GLY A 224 -10.80 -6.03 -10.49
N ALA A 225 -12.01 -6.08 -9.93
CA ALA A 225 -13.20 -5.65 -10.65
C ALA A 225 -13.13 -4.17 -11.07
N MET A 226 -12.66 -3.27 -10.19
CA MET A 226 -12.48 -1.85 -10.51
C MET A 226 -11.58 -1.66 -11.74
N ILE A 227 -10.45 -2.34 -11.82
CA ILE A 227 -9.51 -2.23 -12.94
C ILE A 227 -10.14 -2.75 -14.24
N LEU A 228 -10.75 -3.94 -14.22
CA LEU A 228 -11.35 -4.54 -15.41
C LEU A 228 -12.55 -3.77 -15.93
N LEU A 229 -13.52 -3.48 -15.04
CA LEU A 229 -14.78 -2.84 -15.43
C LEU A 229 -14.57 -1.42 -15.92
N SER A 230 -13.59 -0.73 -15.36
CA SER A 230 -13.24 0.61 -15.83
C SER A 230 -12.61 0.64 -17.23
N GLU A 231 -11.86 -0.40 -17.60
CA GLU A 231 -11.30 -0.54 -18.95
C GLU A 231 -12.39 -0.75 -20.00
N VAL A 232 -13.42 -1.54 -19.65
CA VAL A 232 -14.49 -1.93 -20.59
C VAL A 232 -15.76 -1.08 -20.49
N ARG A 233 -15.77 -0.02 -19.67
CA ARG A 233 -16.98 0.79 -19.35
C ARG A 233 -17.71 1.38 -20.56
N HIS A 234 -17.03 1.57 -21.67
CA HIS A 234 -17.60 2.18 -22.87
C HIS A 234 -18.26 1.15 -23.82
N ASP A 235 -18.02 -0.15 -23.62
CA ASP A 235 -18.66 -1.25 -24.35
C ASP A 235 -19.60 -2.02 -23.41
N LYS A 236 -20.91 -1.75 -23.53
CA LYS A 236 -21.93 -2.40 -22.66
C LYS A 236 -21.91 -3.93 -22.70
N LYS A 237 -21.68 -4.51 -23.89
CA LYS A 237 -21.65 -5.99 -24.05
C LYS A 237 -20.42 -6.57 -23.37
N LEU A 238 -19.27 -5.94 -23.56
CA LEU A 238 -18.02 -6.36 -22.93
C LEU A 238 -18.05 -6.11 -21.42
N PHE A 239 -18.67 -5.00 -20.97
CA PHE A 239 -18.87 -4.71 -19.56
C PHE A 239 -19.67 -5.80 -18.85
N ILE A 240 -20.81 -6.22 -19.43
CA ILE A 240 -21.63 -7.29 -18.86
C ILE A 240 -20.84 -8.61 -18.80
N LYS A 241 -20.12 -8.97 -19.88
CA LYS A 241 -19.27 -10.18 -19.89
C LYS A 241 -18.17 -10.11 -18.83
N ALA A 242 -17.49 -8.98 -18.69
CA ALA A 242 -16.45 -8.78 -17.71
C ALA A 242 -17.00 -8.84 -16.28
N PHE A 243 -18.15 -8.23 -16.04
CA PHE A 243 -18.85 -8.29 -14.74
C PHE A 243 -19.22 -9.72 -14.38
N LEU A 244 -19.89 -10.43 -15.30
CA LEU A 244 -20.27 -11.83 -15.08
C LEU A 244 -19.02 -12.72 -14.87
N GLY A 245 -17.97 -12.52 -15.65
CA GLY A 245 -16.70 -13.23 -15.49
C GLY A 245 -16.07 -12.98 -14.11
N SER A 246 -16.08 -11.73 -13.63
CA SER A 246 -15.59 -11.41 -12.27
C SER A 246 -16.43 -12.08 -11.19
N VAL A 247 -17.75 -12.03 -11.29
CA VAL A 247 -18.67 -12.70 -10.36
C VAL A 247 -18.45 -14.22 -10.38
N MET A 248 -18.34 -14.81 -11.56
CA MET A 248 -18.07 -16.26 -11.68
C MET A 248 -16.73 -16.65 -11.05
N THR A 249 -15.69 -15.82 -11.21
CA THR A 249 -14.38 -16.04 -10.56
C THR A 249 -14.53 -16.04 -9.03
N ILE A 250 -15.26 -15.07 -8.47
CA ILE A 250 -15.49 -14.97 -7.03
C ILE A 250 -16.29 -16.19 -6.53
N LEU A 251 -17.36 -16.57 -7.24
CA LEU A 251 -18.16 -17.74 -6.89
C LEU A 251 -17.36 -19.04 -6.95
N LEU A 252 -16.52 -19.21 -7.97
CA LEU A 252 -15.63 -20.35 -8.09
C LEU A 252 -14.63 -20.42 -6.92
N CYS A 253 -13.98 -19.30 -6.58
CA CYS A 253 -13.10 -19.23 -5.41
C CYS A 253 -13.85 -19.55 -4.11
N SER A 254 -15.07 -19.03 -3.96
CA SER A 254 -15.90 -19.28 -2.78
C SER A 254 -16.30 -20.76 -2.65
N ALA A 255 -16.57 -21.43 -3.77
CA ALA A 255 -16.88 -22.86 -3.80
C ALA A 255 -15.65 -23.72 -3.50
N LEU A 256 -14.49 -23.40 -4.12
CA LEU A 256 -13.25 -24.17 -3.94
C LEU A 256 -12.67 -24.02 -2.51
N PHE A 257 -12.86 -22.88 -1.87
CA PHE A 257 -12.33 -22.58 -0.54
C PHE A 257 -13.43 -22.35 0.50
N HIS A 258 -14.58 -23.01 0.30
CA HIS A 258 -15.75 -22.91 1.17
C HIS A 258 -15.42 -23.09 2.65
N ASP A 259 -14.64 -24.11 2.99
CA ASP A 259 -14.29 -24.42 4.39
C ASP A 259 -13.42 -23.32 5.01
N THR A 260 -12.44 -22.80 4.26
CA THR A 260 -11.58 -21.71 4.72
C THR A 260 -12.40 -20.43 4.94
N ILE A 261 -13.28 -20.08 4.00
CA ILE A 261 -14.12 -18.88 4.07
C ILE A 261 -15.12 -19.00 5.22
N ASN A 262 -15.80 -20.16 5.37
CA ASN A 262 -16.72 -20.40 6.47
C ASN A 262 -16.03 -20.34 7.83
N LYS A 263 -14.86 -20.98 7.96
CA LYS A 263 -14.07 -20.91 9.19
C LYS A 263 -13.79 -19.44 9.55
N ARG A 264 -13.30 -18.64 8.59
CA ARG A 264 -12.97 -17.22 8.82
C ARG A 264 -14.18 -16.35 9.14
N THR A 265 -15.34 -16.67 8.55
CA THR A 265 -16.61 -16.00 8.85
C THR A 265 -17.10 -16.35 10.24
N ASN A 266 -17.07 -17.63 10.62
CA ASN A 266 -17.45 -18.09 11.95
C ASN A 266 -16.52 -17.52 13.03
N ASP A 267 -15.19 -17.48 12.78
CA ASP A 267 -14.22 -16.83 13.66
C ASP A 267 -14.60 -15.36 13.88
N LEU A 268 -14.97 -14.62 12.81
CA LEU A 268 -15.39 -13.23 12.92
C LEU A 268 -16.65 -13.07 13.79
N LEU A 269 -17.67 -13.90 13.56
CA LEU A 269 -18.91 -13.84 14.34
C LEU A 269 -18.68 -14.21 15.81
N ASN A 270 -17.83 -15.18 16.09
CA ASN A 270 -17.45 -15.58 17.43
C ASN A 270 -16.63 -14.49 18.14
N ASP A 271 -15.71 -13.84 17.42
CA ASP A 271 -14.94 -12.69 17.94
C ASP A 271 -15.87 -11.53 18.36
N ILE A 272 -16.88 -11.21 17.52
CA ILE A 272 -17.87 -10.15 17.83
C ILE A 272 -18.73 -10.55 19.05
N ARG A 273 -19.19 -11.79 19.12
CA ARG A 273 -19.95 -12.30 20.27
C ARG A 273 -19.11 -12.25 21.56
N SER A 274 -17.85 -12.68 21.50
CA SER A 274 -16.94 -12.65 22.63
C SER A 274 -16.74 -11.22 23.14
N TYR A 275 -16.60 -10.26 22.23
CA TYR A 275 -16.48 -8.84 22.60
C TYR A 275 -17.73 -8.31 23.30
N SER A 276 -18.94 -8.68 22.84
CA SER A 276 -20.20 -8.31 23.48
C SER A 276 -20.35 -8.91 24.90
N MET A 277 -19.58 -9.96 25.23
CA MET A 277 -19.47 -10.57 26.55
C MET A 277 -18.26 -10.06 27.36
N ASN A 278 -17.77 -8.86 27.04
CA ASN A 278 -16.60 -8.21 27.65
C ASN A 278 -15.27 -8.97 27.51
N ASN A 279 -15.15 -9.90 26.56
CA ASN A 279 -13.90 -10.58 26.24
C ASN A 279 -13.28 -9.95 24.97
N SER A 280 -12.36 -9.01 25.16
CA SER A 280 -11.62 -8.35 24.08
C SER A 280 -10.34 -9.08 23.66
N LYS A 281 -10.01 -10.25 24.20
CA LYS A 281 -8.78 -10.98 23.90
C LYS A 281 -8.84 -11.81 22.61
N THR A 282 -9.83 -11.57 21.76
CA THR A 282 -9.95 -12.16 20.42
C THR A 282 -9.36 -11.22 19.37
N SER A 283 -9.15 -11.71 18.14
CA SER A 283 -8.56 -10.90 17.06
C SER A 283 -9.33 -9.62 16.74
N VAL A 284 -10.67 -9.67 16.71
CA VAL A 284 -11.53 -8.51 16.45
C VAL A 284 -11.73 -7.69 17.73
N GLY A 285 -11.94 -8.37 18.86
CA GLY A 285 -12.12 -7.71 20.15
C GLY A 285 -10.93 -6.84 20.54
N ALA A 286 -9.71 -7.35 20.34
CA ALA A 286 -8.49 -6.59 20.60
C ALA A 286 -8.37 -5.35 19.69
N ARG A 287 -8.77 -5.45 18.40
CA ARG A 287 -8.78 -4.28 17.51
C ARG A 287 -9.78 -3.23 17.96
N ILE A 288 -11.00 -3.63 18.33
CA ILE A 288 -12.00 -2.69 18.86
C ILE A 288 -11.48 -2.02 20.13
N ALA A 289 -10.88 -2.79 21.04
CA ALA A 289 -10.25 -2.24 22.25
C ALA A 289 -9.11 -1.27 21.93
N MET A 290 -8.23 -1.60 20.95
CA MET A 290 -7.17 -0.69 20.49
C MET A 290 -7.74 0.59 19.86
N TYR A 291 -8.83 0.51 19.10
CA TYR A 291 -9.44 1.68 18.48
C TYR A 291 -10.02 2.63 19.52
N GLN A 292 -10.79 2.10 20.46
CA GLN A 292 -11.38 2.88 21.54
C GLN A 292 -10.30 3.51 22.42
N SER A 293 -9.35 2.72 22.91
CA SER A 293 -8.25 3.24 23.75
C SER A 293 -7.35 4.21 22.98
N GLY A 294 -7.11 3.97 21.68
CA GLY A 294 -6.31 4.86 20.84
C GLY A 294 -6.98 6.23 20.64
N ILE A 295 -8.30 6.28 20.49
CA ILE A 295 -9.06 7.53 20.40
C ILE A 295 -9.01 8.26 21.74
N GLU A 296 -9.35 7.59 22.86
CA GLU A 296 -9.36 8.18 24.20
C GLU A 296 -7.97 8.75 24.56
N THR A 297 -6.89 7.99 24.31
CA THR A 297 -5.53 8.49 24.59
C THR A 297 -5.07 9.61 23.66
N GLY A 298 -5.57 9.65 22.43
CA GLY A 298 -5.32 10.75 21.49
C GLY A 298 -6.03 12.05 21.88
N GLU A 299 -7.24 11.95 22.42
CA GLU A 299 -7.99 13.11 22.94
C GLU A 299 -7.28 13.76 24.14
N GLU A 300 -6.59 12.97 24.97
CA GLU A 300 -5.76 13.47 26.07
C GLU A 300 -4.41 14.05 25.62
N ALA A 301 -4.00 13.81 24.37
CA ALA A 301 -2.70 14.21 23.84
C ALA A 301 -2.81 14.84 22.44
N LEU A 302 -3.60 15.90 22.30
CA LEU A 302 -3.91 16.53 21.02
C LEU A 302 -2.67 17.03 20.24
N LEU A 303 -1.56 17.30 20.89
CA LEU A 303 -0.30 17.71 20.28
C LEU A 303 0.70 16.55 20.11
N GLY A 304 0.32 15.35 20.54
CA GLY A 304 1.15 14.14 20.49
C GLY A 304 1.73 13.73 21.82
N GLN A 305 2.23 12.49 21.87
CA GLN A 305 2.79 11.86 23.10
C GLN A 305 3.80 10.79 22.72
N SER A 306 4.61 10.33 23.69
CA SER A 306 5.53 9.22 23.52
C SER A 306 4.80 7.86 23.48
N ALA A 307 5.50 6.82 23.02
CA ALA A 307 4.96 5.45 23.06
C ALA A 307 4.73 4.99 24.51
N GLU A 308 5.60 5.40 25.44
CA GLU A 308 5.49 5.12 26.88
C GLU A 308 4.23 5.76 27.48
N GLN A 309 4.00 7.05 27.19
CA GLN A 309 2.81 7.78 27.67
C GLN A 309 1.53 7.16 27.14
N ARG A 310 1.47 6.85 25.83
CA ARG A 310 0.34 6.13 25.23
C ARG A 310 0.10 4.80 25.92
N SER A 311 1.15 4.02 26.11
CA SER A 311 1.05 2.68 26.71
C SER A 311 0.58 2.74 28.17
N ALA A 312 1.09 3.70 28.97
CA ALA A 312 0.65 3.91 30.34
C ALA A 312 -0.85 4.28 30.40
N ARG A 313 -1.31 5.17 29.50
CA ARG A 313 -2.72 5.56 29.42
C ARG A 313 -3.62 4.40 29.00
N ILE A 314 -3.23 3.61 27.97
CA ILE A 314 -3.99 2.41 27.55
C ILE A 314 -4.09 1.41 28.70
N THR A 315 -3.02 1.20 29.47
CA THR A 315 -3.03 0.30 30.64
C THR A 315 -3.98 0.80 31.72
N ALA A 316 -3.93 2.08 32.07
CA ALA A 316 -4.84 2.69 33.05
C ALA A 316 -6.31 2.63 32.59
N LEU A 317 -6.58 2.83 31.30
CA LEU A 317 -7.93 2.66 30.73
C LEU A 317 -8.41 1.20 30.83
N ALA A 318 -7.54 0.24 30.58
CA ALA A 318 -7.88 -1.18 30.67
C ALA A 318 -8.16 -1.64 32.12
N GLU A 319 -7.52 -1.03 33.11
CA GLU A 319 -7.83 -1.26 34.55
C GLU A 319 -9.21 -0.73 34.90
N GLN A 320 -9.60 0.43 34.37
CA GLN A 320 -10.91 1.05 34.60
C GLN A 320 -12.04 0.37 33.81
N LYS A 321 -11.71 -0.07 32.57
CA LYS A 321 -12.64 -0.65 31.58
C LYS A 321 -12.11 -2.02 31.13
N PRO A 322 -12.44 -3.12 31.81
CA PRO A 322 -11.90 -4.46 31.50
C PRO A 322 -12.09 -4.91 30.05
N GLN A 323 -13.13 -4.39 29.37
CA GLN A 323 -13.36 -4.63 27.93
C GLN A 323 -12.25 -4.07 27.03
N LEU A 324 -11.39 -3.19 27.52
CA LEU A 324 -10.24 -2.66 26.78
C LEU A 324 -8.95 -3.47 27.02
N SER A 325 -8.97 -4.50 27.87
CA SER A 325 -7.80 -5.32 28.22
C SER A 325 -7.10 -5.96 27.02
N GLY A 326 -7.83 -6.20 25.91
CA GLY A 326 -7.25 -6.70 24.67
C GLY A 326 -6.24 -5.75 24.03
N ALA A 327 -6.33 -4.43 24.27
CA ALA A 327 -5.39 -3.47 23.74
C ALA A 327 -4.00 -3.57 24.40
N VAL A 328 -3.95 -3.98 25.67
CA VAL A 328 -2.70 -4.10 26.46
C VAL A 328 -1.74 -5.14 25.85
N ILE A 329 -2.28 -6.15 25.14
CA ILE A 329 -1.46 -7.19 24.50
C ILE A 329 -0.58 -6.60 23.38
N PHE A 330 -1.00 -5.47 22.79
CA PHE A 330 -0.41 -4.88 21.58
C PHE A 330 0.31 -3.54 21.83
N LEU A 331 0.67 -3.23 23.09
CA LEU A 331 1.35 -1.95 23.42
C LEU A 331 2.68 -1.76 22.68
N ASN A 332 3.38 -2.84 22.38
CA ASN A 332 4.69 -2.82 21.71
C ASN A 332 4.59 -2.84 20.16
N VAL A 333 3.40 -2.63 19.63
CA VAL A 333 3.14 -2.54 18.19
C VAL A 333 2.16 -1.39 17.89
N HIS A 334 1.69 -1.29 16.66
CA HIS A 334 0.70 -0.30 16.24
C HIS A 334 -0.74 -0.71 16.62
N LEU A 335 -1.66 0.26 16.57
CA LEU A 335 -3.08 0.05 16.94
C LEU A 335 -3.95 -0.58 15.81
N HIS A 336 -3.35 -1.18 14.80
CA HIS A 336 -4.05 -1.81 13.66
C HIS A 336 -5.13 -0.94 12.99
N ASN A 337 -4.94 0.37 13.02
CA ASN A 337 -5.69 1.35 12.24
C ASN A 337 -4.81 2.59 12.06
N GLU A 338 -4.53 2.93 10.84
CA GLU A 338 -3.55 3.94 10.49
C GLU A 338 -3.90 5.34 10.99
N ALA A 339 -5.18 5.71 10.92
CA ALA A 339 -5.65 7.02 11.38
C ALA A 339 -5.63 7.10 12.92
N ILE A 340 -6.06 6.04 13.59
CA ILE A 340 -6.09 5.99 15.06
C ILE A 340 -4.67 5.91 15.61
N ASP A 341 -3.78 5.14 14.99
CA ASP A 341 -2.38 5.06 15.41
C ASP A 341 -1.69 6.41 15.29
N ALA A 342 -1.86 7.10 14.14
CA ALA A 342 -1.35 8.45 13.93
C ALA A 342 -1.92 9.45 14.93
N PHE A 343 -3.23 9.40 15.20
CA PHE A 343 -3.88 10.28 16.16
C PHE A 343 -3.41 10.01 17.59
N SER A 344 -3.30 8.74 17.98
CA SER A 344 -2.91 8.36 19.35
C SER A 344 -1.47 8.75 19.71
N LEU A 345 -0.54 8.82 18.74
CA LEU A 345 0.86 9.18 18.99
C LEU A 345 1.19 10.61 18.62
N LYS A 346 0.67 11.11 17.49
CA LYS A 346 1.01 12.44 16.95
C LYS A 346 -0.10 13.47 17.13
N GLY A 347 -1.22 13.10 17.78
CA GLY A 347 -2.36 13.97 18.01
C GLY A 347 -3.03 14.43 16.72
N LEU A 348 -3.71 15.58 16.76
CA LEU A 348 -4.37 16.21 15.63
C LEU A 348 -3.42 16.48 14.43
N PRO A 349 -2.18 16.98 14.64
CA PRO A 349 -1.26 17.16 13.52
C PRO A 349 -1.01 15.88 12.73
N GLY A 350 -0.81 14.74 13.39
CA GLY A 350 -0.60 13.45 12.73
C GLY A 350 -1.80 12.99 11.92
N ALA A 351 -3.01 13.09 12.50
CA ALA A 351 -4.25 12.75 11.83
C ALA A 351 -4.51 13.67 10.61
N LEU A 352 -4.31 14.98 10.74
CA LEU A 352 -4.51 15.94 9.65
C LEU A 352 -3.54 15.70 8.48
N ILE A 353 -2.26 15.41 8.76
CA ILE A 353 -1.26 15.08 7.73
C ILE A 353 -1.69 13.85 6.95
N LEU A 354 -2.18 12.81 7.63
CA LEU A 354 -2.66 11.60 7.00
C LEU A 354 -3.89 11.87 6.11
N VAL A 355 -4.87 12.63 6.62
CA VAL A 355 -6.07 13.03 5.85
C VAL A 355 -5.67 13.83 4.62
N MET A 356 -4.72 14.77 4.75
CA MET A 356 -4.21 15.55 3.61
C MET A 356 -3.55 14.65 2.55
N LEU A 357 -2.76 13.64 2.96
CA LEU A 357 -2.17 12.69 2.02
C LEU A 357 -3.25 11.89 1.27
N TYR A 358 -4.25 11.36 1.98
CA TYR A 358 -5.34 10.61 1.33
C TYR A 358 -6.15 11.50 0.39
N ALA A 359 -6.46 12.75 0.79
CA ALA A 359 -7.15 13.71 -0.06
C ALA A 359 -6.33 14.07 -1.32
N ALA A 360 -5.01 14.26 -1.17
CA ALA A 360 -4.11 14.50 -2.29
C ALA A 360 -4.06 13.29 -3.24
N LEU A 361 -3.99 12.06 -2.71
CA LEU A 361 -4.01 10.83 -3.49
C LEU A 361 -5.33 10.64 -4.24
N LEU A 362 -6.47 10.93 -3.59
CA LEU A 362 -7.80 10.91 -4.23
C LEU A 362 -7.86 11.92 -5.39
N TYR A 363 -7.54 13.18 -5.11
CA TYR A 363 -7.54 14.23 -6.12
C TYR A 363 -6.65 13.86 -7.31
N PHE A 364 -5.45 13.37 -7.03
CA PHE A 364 -4.47 13.02 -8.06
C PHE A 364 -4.93 11.84 -8.92
N SER A 365 -5.43 10.77 -8.28
CA SER A 365 -5.88 9.57 -8.98
C SER A 365 -7.06 9.84 -9.91
N PHE A 366 -8.04 10.64 -9.46
CA PHE A 366 -9.26 10.89 -10.22
C PHE A 366 -9.17 12.07 -11.18
N PHE A 367 -8.47 13.15 -10.82
CA PHE A 367 -8.48 14.40 -11.60
C PHE A 367 -7.20 14.64 -12.40
N ILE A 368 -6.03 14.20 -11.89
CA ILE A 368 -4.74 14.40 -12.56
C ILE A 368 -4.38 13.19 -13.42
N LEU A 369 -4.15 12.03 -12.81
CA LEU A 369 -3.79 10.82 -13.54
C LEU A 369 -4.97 10.23 -14.32
N ARG A 370 -6.18 10.39 -13.80
CA ARG A 370 -7.39 9.73 -14.33
C ARG A 370 -7.16 8.24 -14.55
N SER A 371 -6.47 7.62 -13.61
CA SER A 371 -5.98 6.26 -13.68
C SER A 371 -6.79 5.37 -12.74
N HIS A 372 -7.43 4.36 -13.31
CA HIS A 372 -8.20 3.38 -12.54
C HIS A 372 -7.29 2.51 -11.67
N LEU A 373 -6.08 2.21 -12.14
CA LEU A 373 -5.08 1.51 -11.33
C LEU A 373 -4.70 2.34 -10.09
N SER A 374 -4.40 3.63 -10.27
CA SER A 374 -4.06 4.51 -9.13
C SER A 374 -5.21 4.61 -8.12
N ALA A 375 -6.46 4.69 -8.61
CA ALA A 375 -7.65 4.68 -7.76
C ALA A 375 -7.84 3.34 -7.03
N ALA A 376 -7.58 2.21 -7.70
CA ALA A 376 -7.67 0.87 -7.11
C ALA A 376 -6.57 0.63 -6.06
N LEU A 377 -5.32 1.07 -6.31
CA LEU A 377 -4.24 1.01 -5.34
C LEU A 377 -4.48 1.91 -4.12
N LEU A 378 -5.09 3.07 -4.34
CA LEU A 378 -5.52 3.95 -3.24
C LEU A 378 -6.65 3.34 -2.43
N PHE A 379 -7.65 2.74 -3.09
CA PHE A 379 -8.72 2.02 -2.41
C PHE A 379 -8.15 0.91 -1.53
N ALA A 380 -7.23 0.10 -2.06
CA ALA A 380 -6.56 -0.94 -1.27
C ALA A 380 -5.79 -0.36 -0.08
N LEU A 381 -5.04 0.75 -0.27
CA LEU A 381 -4.32 1.44 0.79
C LEU A 381 -5.24 1.86 1.93
N ILE A 382 -6.36 2.54 1.60
CA ILE A 382 -7.34 3.00 2.60
C ILE A 382 -7.96 1.82 3.33
N MET A 383 -8.45 0.80 2.60
CA MET A 383 -9.12 -0.35 3.20
C MET A 383 -8.20 -1.17 4.11
N TYR A 384 -6.93 -1.32 3.73
CA TYR A 384 -5.95 -1.98 4.58
C TYR A 384 -5.55 -1.11 5.77
N GLY A 385 -5.41 0.20 5.58
CA GLY A 385 -5.15 1.16 6.66
C GLY A 385 -6.24 1.24 7.73
N LEU A 386 -7.48 0.82 7.41
CA LEU A 386 -8.56 0.68 8.41
C LEU A 386 -8.41 -0.55 9.32
N SER A 387 -7.64 -1.55 8.92
CA SER A 387 -7.47 -2.81 9.67
C SER A 387 -6.02 -3.13 10.04
N ASP A 388 -5.09 -2.30 9.60
CA ASP A 388 -3.64 -2.42 9.82
C ASP A 388 -2.96 -1.06 9.63
N VAL A 389 -1.62 -1.01 9.53
CA VAL A 389 -0.86 0.19 9.19
C VAL A 389 0.06 -0.09 8.01
N ILE A 390 -0.24 0.50 6.86
CA ILE A 390 0.56 0.35 5.64
C ILE A 390 1.64 1.43 5.55
N LEU A 391 1.27 2.69 5.82
CA LEU A 391 2.17 3.85 5.72
C LEU A 391 3.20 3.90 6.87
N TYR A 392 2.98 3.18 7.96
CA TYR A 392 3.93 3.04 9.08
C TYR A 392 4.66 1.69 9.09
N SER A 393 4.40 0.82 8.10
CA SER A 393 5.16 -0.38 7.83
C SER A 393 6.12 -0.13 6.67
N ARG A 394 7.43 -0.10 6.93
CA ARG A 394 8.45 0.14 5.90
C ARG A 394 8.22 -0.71 4.64
N ASP A 395 8.06 -2.02 4.83
CA ASP A 395 8.00 -2.96 3.73
C ASP A 395 6.71 -2.80 2.91
N MET A 396 5.56 -2.60 3.56
CA MET A 396 4.29 -2.40 2.87
C MET A 396 4.19 -1.03 2.20
N LEU A 397 4.73 0.00 2.82
CA LEU A 397 4.86 1.33 2.22
C LEU A 397 5.73 1.28 0.96
N MET A 398 6.90 0.63 1.01
CA MET A 398 7.76 0.45 -0.17
C MET A 398 7.04 -0.31 -1.28
N ALA A 399 6.35 -1.42 -0.95
CA ALA A 399 5.59 -2.20 -1.93
C ALA A 399 4.51 -1.37 -2.62
N TRP A 400 3.70 -0.65 -1.83
CA TRP A 400 2.64 0.21 -2.37
C TRP A 400 3.21 1.36 -3.21
N LEU A 401 4.25 2.05 -2.73
CA LEU A 401 4.90 3.16 -3.46
C LEU A 401 5.46 2.69 -4.79
N MET A 402 6.17 1.56 -4.82
CA MET A 402 6.75 1.04 -6.06
C MET A 402 5.65 0.63 -7.05
N ALA A 403 4.59 -0.02 -6.58
CA ALA A 403 3.44 -0.35 -7.43
C ALA A 403 2.74 0.92 -7.96
N PHE A 404 2.57 1.95 -7.12
CA PHE A 404 1.98 3.22 -7.51
C PHE A 404 2.86 3.97 -8.53
N CYS A 405 4.17 4.08 -8.28
CA CYS A 405 5.12 4.72 -9.19
C CYS A 405 5.16 4.05 -10.58
N LEU A 406 5.27 2.72 -10.63
CA LEU A 406 5.23 1.97 -11.88
C LEU A 406 3.86 2.06 -12.57
N GLY A 407 2.78 2.09 -11.78
CA GLY A 407 1.42 2.27 -12.28
C GLY A 407 1.21 3.59 -13.03
N THR A 408 1.85 4.68 -12.60
CA THR A 408 1.77 5.98 -13.28
C THR A 408 2.31 5.94 -14.70
N THR A 409 3.28 5.09 -14.98
CA THR A 409 3.89 4.94 -16.29
C THR A 409 3.06 4.07 -17.24
N LEU A 410 2.37 3.05 -16.71
CA LEU A 410 1.48 2.19 -17.50
C LEU A 410 0.24 2.94 -18.01
N THR A 411 -0.22 3.93 -17.27
CA THR A 411 -1.47 4.66 -17.54
C THR A 411 -1.27 6.03 -18.17
N GLY A 412 -0.08 6.40 -18.58
CA GLY A 412 0.41 7.73 -19.00
C GLY A 412 -0.36 8.50 -20.10
N ARG A 413 -1.69 8.30 -20.24
CA ARG A 413 -2.57 9.09 -21.13
C ARG A 413 -2.81 10.53 -20.68
N TRP A 414 -2.47 10.86 -19.44
CA TRP A 414 -2.73 12.18 -18.84
C TRP A 414 -1.78 13.30 -19.30
N LEU A 415 -0.63 12.94 -19.91
CA LEU A 415 0.36 13.89 -20.45
C LEU A 415 0.03 14.35 -21.88
N GLN A 416 -0.97 13.76 -22.54
CA GLN A 416 -1.35 14.06 -23.93
C GLN A 416 -2.50 15.07 -24.03
N ARG A 417 -2.97 15.62 -22.91
CA ARG A 417 -4.01 16.64 -22.81
C ARG A 417 -3.51 17.82 -21.94
#